data_b772f221d0d95bad5fa47ff92e62f99e
#
_entry.id   b772f221d0d95bad5fa47ff92e62f99e
#
_cell.length_a   1.000
_cell.length_b   1.000
_cell.length_c   1.000
_cell.angle_alpha   90.00
_cell.angle_beta   90.00
_cell.angle_gamma   90.00
#
_symmetry.space_group_name_H-M   'P 1'
#
loop_
_entity.id
_entity.type
_entity.pdbx_description
1 polymer ?
#
loop_
_entity_poly.entity_id
_entity_poly.type
_entity_poly.pdbx_seq_one_letter_code
_entity_poly.pdbx_strand_id
1 'polypeptide(L)'
;MSSTMTGVVLPGNSTVEFREVAVPEPGYGQVLVKMKASSICGSDIRAIYREHLGKGPEGYQNVIAGHEPCGQIVKVGPGCKAYAPGDRVVIYHISGCGVCDECKHGYMISCRSEHRAAYGWQRDGGHADFMLAEENTCVRLPDSVSYIDGALCACGFGTAYEALRRMQVSGQDRLLITGLGPVGLAAAMLGRALGVNTVIGTDLSESRMALAKKLKLVDHAFTADEQALENILGVTAGKGCEVSIDCSGAAPARLLALQGTRDWGRCAYVGEGGSVSFEVSKYLIHKQITLYGSWVTSLKHLEELVERIDRWGIHPDITSTHRLPLSQAAEAYQLAAGGQTGKVCIVFE
;
A
#
# COMPACT_ATOMS: atom_id res chain seq x y z
N MET A 1 17.82 25.51 10.82
CA MET A 1 17.05 24.89 9.74
C MET A 1 16.53 26.01 8.84
N SER A 2 16.36 25.78 7.55
CA SER A 2 15.68 26.74 6.65
C SER A 2 14.29 27.06 7.23
N SER A 3 13.80 28.29 7.01
CA SER A 3 12.43 28.68 7.39
C SER A 3 11.39 28.19 6.38
N THR A 4 11.83 27.74 5.19
CA THR A 4 10.98 27.22 4.12
C THR A 4 11.43 25.83 3.67
N MET A 5 10.52 25.08 3.05
CA MET A 5 10.72 23.78 2.46
C MET A 5 9.99 23.68 1.12
N THR A 6 10.42 22.74 0.28
CA THR A 6 9.72 22.41 -0.96
C THR A 6 8.70 21.28 -0.72
N GLY A 7 7.49 21.44 -1.24
CA GLY A 7 6.47 20.41 -1.28
C GLY A 7 5.92 20.19 -2.69
N VAL A 8 5.40 19.00 -2.94
CA VAL A 8 4.82 18.58 -4.23
C VAL A 8 3.30 18.51 -4.11
N VAL A 9 2.61 19.16 -5.03
CA VAL A 9 1.15 19.16 -5.17
C VAL A 9 0.78 18.61 -6.55
N LEU A 10 -0.38 17.99 -6.64
CA LEU A 10 -0.86 17.33 -7.86
C LEU A 10 -2.11 18.06 -8.39
N PRO A 11 -1.99 18.88 -9.44
CA PRO A 11 -3.12 19.64 -10.01
C PRO A 11 -4.24 18.79 -10.64
N GLY A 12 -4.02 17.47 -10.87
CA GLY A 12 -5.02 16.57 -11.42
C GLY A 12 -5.10 16.56 -12.95
N ASN A 13 -4.02 16.93 -13.61
CA ASN A 13 -3.90 16.99 -15.08
C ASN A 13 -2.66 16.25 -15.60
N SER A 14 -2.18 15.26 -14.85
CA SER A 14 -0.93 14.52 -15.09
C SER A 14 0.31 15.40 -15.03
N THR A 15 0.29 16.44 -14.20
CA THR A 15 1.45 17.29 -13.90
C THR A 15 1.75 17.33 -12.41
N VAL A 16 2.93 17.84 -12.09
CA VAL A 16 3.42 18.04 -10.72
C VAL A 16 3.72 19.52 -10.55
N GLU A 17 3.27 20.09 -9.45
CA GLU A 17 3.57 21.48 -9.05
C GLU A 17 4.45 21.46 -7.80
N PHE A 18 5.55 22.22 -7.85
CA PHE A 18 6.42 22.44 -6.68
C PHE A 18 5.97 23.74 -5.98
N ARG A 19 5.80 23.66 -4.66
CA ARG A 19 5.46 24.82 -3.82
C ARG A 19 6.49 25.02 -2.74
N GLU A 20 6.95 26.26 -2.59
CA GLU A 20 7.71 26.66 -1.42
C GLU A 20 6.73 27.07 -0.31
N VAL A 21 6.86 26.42 0.85
CA VAL A 21 5.99 26.65 2.01
C VAL A 21 6.85 26.77 3.27
N ALA A 22 6.32 27.39 4.30
CA ALA A 22 6.99 27.46 5.60
C ALA A 22 7.16 26.05 6.19
N VAL A 23 8.30 25.78 6.83
CA VAL A 23 8.44 24.56 7.65
C VAL A 23 7.44 24.63 8.79
N PRO A 24 6.54 23.66 8.94
CA PRO A 24 5.49 23.75 9.95
C PRO A 24 6.03 23.48 11.37
N GLU A 25 5.35 24.05 12.36
CA GLU A 25 5.64 23.82 13.77
C GLU A 25 4.67 22.79 14.37
N PRO A 26 5.17 21.79 15.11
CA PRO A 26 4.30 20.78 15.71
C PRO A 26 3.46 21.37 16.86
N GLY A 27 2.14 21.25 16.74
CA GLY A 27 1.17 21.56 17.77
C GLY A 27 1.05 20.46 18.83
N TYR A 28 0.00 20.56 19.64
CA TYR A 28 -0.25 19.56 20.71
C TYR A 28 -0.49 18.16 20.13
N GLY A 29 0.26 17.19 20.62
CA GLY A 29 0.20 15.78 20.18
C GLY A 29 0.77 15.53 18.79
N GLN A 30 1.49 16.50 18.20
CA GLN A 30 2.10 16.37 16.88
C GLN A 30 3.62 16.26 16.93
N VAL A 31 4.19 15.63 15.93
CA VAL A 31 5.63 15.55 15.70
C VAL A 31 5.97 16.11 14.33
N LEU A 32 7.14 16.75 14.22
CA LEU A 32 7.72 17.15 12.94
C LEU A 32 8.69 16.07 12.49
N VAL A 33 8.44 15.50 11.33
CA VAL A 33 9.25 14.43 10.75
C VAL A 33 10.06 14.99 9.57
N LYS A 34 11.38 14.86 9.60
CA LYS A 34 12.23 15.03 8.41
C LYS A 34 12.03 13.80 7.53
N MET A 35 11.56 14.01 6.33
CA MET A 35 11.32 12.92 5.40
C MET A 35 12.62 12.26 4.97
N LYS A 36 12.59 10.94 4.80
CA LYS A 36 13.69 10.11 4.30
C LYS A 36 13.28 9.28 3.10
N ALA A 37 12.03 8.84 3.05
CA ALA A 37 11.44 8.19 1.90
C ALA A 37 9.94 8.43 1.87
N SER A 38 9.36 8.56 0.68
CA SER A 38 7.93 8.58 0.46
C SER A 38 7.64 7.93 -0.89
N SER A 39 6.87 6.85 -0.92
CA SER A 39 6.62 6.14 -2.18
C SER A 39 5.33 6.59 -2.86
N ILE A 40 5.24 6.35 -4.16
CA ILE A 40 4.07 6.68 -4.98
C ILE A 40 3.15 5.47 -5.05
N CYS A 41 1.87 5.66 -4.75
CA CYS A 41 0.85 4.63 -4.80
C CYS A 41 0.02 4.70 -6.10
N GLY A 42 -0.61 3.58 -6.46
CA GLY A 42 -1.54 3.53 -7.59
C GLY A 42 -2.78 4.43 -7.39
N SER A 43 -3.19 4.66 -6.14
CA SER A 43 -4.27 5.59 -5.81
C SER A 43 -3.88 7.05 -6.08
N ASP A 44 -2.63 7.45 -5.79
CA ASP A 44 -2.13 8.78 -6.14
C ASP A 44 -2.25 9.02 -7.64
N ILE A 45 -1.84 8.03 -8.44
CA ILE A 45 -1.88 8.13 -9.90
C ILE A 45 -3.31 8.24 -10.41
N ARG A 46 -4.19 7.33 -9.95
CA ARG A 46 -5.55 7.21 -10.49
C ARG A 46 -6.46 8.35 -10.03
N ALA A 47 -6.39 8.70 -8.75
CA ALA A 47 -7.41 9.53 -8.14
C ALA A 47 -6.98 10.98 -7.85
N ILE A 48 -5.68 11.31 -8.06
CA ILE A 48 -5.18 12.66 -7.83
C ILE A 48 -4.34 13.15 -9.02
N TYR A 49 -3.35 12.37 -9.47
CA TYR A 49 -2.39 12.82 -10.47
C TYR A 49 -3.02 13.02 -11.85
N ARG A 50 -3.77 12.02 -12.34
CA ARG A 50 -4.44 12.10 -13.66
C ARG A 50 -5.62 13.06 -13.62
N GLU A 51 -6.46 12.89 -12.63
CA GLU A 51 -7.65 13.70 -12.38
C GLU A 51 -8.06 13.58 -10.91
N HIS A 52 -8.79 14.55 -10.39
CA HIS A 52 -9.34 14.47 -9.04
C HIS A 52 -10.69 13.74 -9.09
N LEU A 53 -10.71 12.46 -8.73
CA LEU A 53 -11.92 11.64 -8.77
C LEU A 53 -12.89 11.94 -7.63
N GLY A 54 -12.39 12.33 -6.47
CA GLY A 54 -13.19 12.68 -5.29
C GLY A 54 -13.64 14.14 -5.32
N LYS A 55 -14.77 14.43 -4.65
CA LYS A 55 -15.30 15.78 -4.45
C LYS A 55 -15.64 16.03 -2.98
N GLY A 56 -15.68 17.31 -2.59
CA GLY A 56 -16.00 17.71 -1.23
C GLY A 56 -14.94 17.27 -0.20
N PRO A 57 -15.30 17.07 1.06
CA PRO A 57 -14.34 16.76 2.14
C PRO A 57 -13.54 15.46 1.93
N GLU A 58 -14.08 14.49 1.18
CA GLU A 58 -13.43 13.22 0.89
C GLU A 58 -12.46 13.30 -0.30
N GLY A 59 -12.55 14.37 -1.12
CA GLY A 59 -11.65 14.60 -2.24
C GLY A 59 -10.28 15.09 -1.80
N TYR A 60 -9.35 15.15 -2.77
CA TYR A 60 -8.05 15.76 -2.58
C TYR A 60 -8.18 17.26 -2.32
N GLN A 61 -7.56 17.74 -1.25
CA GLN A 61 -7.69 19.13 -0.77
C GLN A 61 -6.57 20.05 -1.26
N ASN A 62 -5.88 19.70 -2.36
CA ASN A 62 -4.80 20.49 -2.92
C ASN A 62 -3.62 20.74 -1.93
N VAL A 63 -3.37 19.74 -1.12
CA VAL A 63 -2.30 19.68 -0.12
C VAL A 63 -1.03 19.06 -0.70
N ILE A 64 0.06 19.06 0.05
CA ILE A 64 1.27 18.30 -0.31
C ILE A 64 0.92 16.82 -0.39
N ALA A 65 1.23 16.20 -1.51
CA ALA A 65 0.95 14.79 -1.79
C ALA A 65 1.86 13.82 -1.01
N GLY A 66 1.69 12.51 -1.25
CA GLY A 66 2.53 11.45 -0.68
C GLY A 66 1.98 10.87 0.62
N HIS A 67 1.19 9.79 0.47
CA HIS A 67 0.57 9.11 1.61
C HIS A 67 1.31 7.84 2.06
N GLU A 68 2.52 7.61 1.58
CA GLU A 68 3.38 6.50 2.01
C GLU A 68 4.68 7.05 2.66
N PRO A 69 4.57 7.83 3.77
CA PRO A 69 5.70 8.56 4.35
C PRO A 69 6.49 7.75 5.37
N CYS A 70 7.82 7.92 5.36
CA CYS A 70 8.73 7.38 6.35
C CYS A 70 9.90 8.36 6.58
N GLY A 71 10.28 8.59 7.83
CA GLY A 71 11.32 9.56 8.15
C GLY A 71 11.81 9.51 9.59
N GLN A 72 12.42 10.60 10.01
CA GLN A 72 12.98 10.76 11.35
C GLN A 72 12.38 11.97 12.05
N ILE A 73 11.92 11.79 13.27
CA ILE A 73 11.39 12.88 14.09
C ILE A 73 12.52 13.86 14.40
N VAL A 74 12.28 15.15 14.14
CA VAL A 74 13.25 16.22 14.44
C VAL A 74 12.75 17.17 15.52
N LYS A 75 11.43 17.22 15.75
CA LYS A 75 10.81 18.04 16.80
C LYS A 75 9.51 17.39 17.29
N VAL A 76 9.23 17.52 18.56
CA VAL A 76 7.97 17.07 19.17
C VAL A 76 7.20 18.25 19.73
N GLY A 77 5.91 18.26 19.55
CA GLY A 77 5.01 19.26 20.13
C GLY A 77 4.63 18.98 21.58
N PRO A 78 3.96 19.92 22.23
CA PRO A 78 3.45 19.71 23.58
C PRO A 78 2.54 18.47 23.65
N GLY A 79 2.61 17.73 24.76
CA GLY A 79 1.75 16.57 25.00
C GLY A 79 2.25 15.25 24.41
N CYS A 80 3.24 15.25 23.53
CA CYS A 80 3.91 14.04 23.04
C CYS A 80 4.64 13.31 24.17
N LYS A 81 4.54 11.98 24.19
CA LYS A 81 5.11 11.12 25.25
C LYS A 81 5.77 9.86 24.71
N ALA A 82 5.42 9.43 23.50
CA ALA A 82 5.87 8.13 22.96
C ALA A 82 7.16 8.26 22.16
N TYR A 83 7.48 9.44 21.64
CA TYR A 83 8.58 9.67 20.72
C TYR A 83 9.44 10.87 21.12
N ALA A 84 10.68 10.88 20.61
CA ALA A 84 11.66 11.95 20.79
C ALA A 84 12.35 12.29 19.46
N PRO A 85 13.00 13.47 19.34
CA PRO A 85 13.87 13.78 18.22
C PRO A 85 14.95 12.72 18.06
N GLY A 86 15.15 12.25 16.80
CA GLY A 86 16.04 11.15 16.47
C GLY A 86 15.32 9.81 16.22
N ASP A 87 14.10 9.62 16.72
CA ASP A 87 13.32 8.41 16.47
C ASP A 87 12.97 8.26 14.99
N ARG A 88 13.15 7.04 14.47
CA ARG A 88 12.82 6.64 13.10
C ARG A 88 11.39 6.15 13.08
N VAL A 89 10.57 6.63 12.13
CA VAL A 89 9.14 6.32 12.09
C VAL A 89 8.60 6.10 10.68
N VAL A 90 7.69 5.14 10.57
CA VAL A 90 6.70 5.04 9.50
C VAL A 90 5.47 5.79 9.96
N ILE A 91 4.82 6.55 9.09
CA ILE A 91 3.58 7.23 9.42
C ILE A 91 2.40 6.44 8.84
N TYR A 92 1.50 5.99 9.69
CA TYR A 92 0.19 5.49 9.27
C TYR A 92 -0.57 6.63 8.60
N HIS A 93 -0.94 6.44 7.35
CA HIS A 93 -1.34 7.55 6.48
C HIS A 93 -2.73 8.15 6.76
N ILE A 94 -3.39 7.75 7.84
CA ILE A 94 -4.72 8.26 8.21
C ILE A 94 -4.71 8.66 9.69
N SER A 95 -5.07 9.91 9.96
CA SER A 95 -5.36 10.37 11.31
C SER A 95 -6.87 10.29 11.58
N GLY A 96 -7.24 9.82 12.76
CA GLY A 96 -8.62 9.77 13.24
C GLY A 96 -8.78 10.53 14.56
N CYS A 97 -9.98 10.52 15.13
CA CYS A 97 -10.24 11.20 16.41
C CYS A 97 -9.57 10.55 17.64
N GLY A 98 -9.03 9.32 17.50
CA GLY A 98 -8.36 8.58 18.57
C GLY A 98 -9.28 7.98 19.65
N VAL A 99 -10.57 8.33 19.68
CA VAL A 99 -11.47 7.98 20.79
C VAL A 99 -12.68 7.14 20.41
N CYS A 100 -13.08 7.10 19.13
CA CYS A 100 -14.18 6.24 18.68
C CYS A 100 -13.74 4.77 18.61
N ASP A 101 -14.68 3.86 18.49
CA ASP A 101 -14.41 2.41 18.48
C ASP A 101 -13.50 2.00 17.34
N GLU A 102 -13.69 2.56 16.14
CA GLU A 102 -12.85 2.29 14.98
C GLU A 102 -11.38 2.70 15.23
N CYS A 103 -11.17 3.89 15.80
CA CYS A 103 -9.82 4.34 16.16
C CYS A 103 -9.19 3.47 17.24
N LYS A 104 -9.96 3.04 18.27
CA LYS A 104 -9.48 2.14 19.32
C LYS A 104 -9.10 0.75 18.80
N HIS A 105 -9.76 0.29 17.74
CA HIS A 105 -9.39 -0.94 17.04
C HIS A 105 -8.24 -0.75 16.04
N GLY A 106 -7.76 0.50 15.84
CA GLY A 106 -6.70 0.84 14.90
C GLY A 106 -7.17 1.11 13.46
N TYR A 107 -8.47 1.05 13.18
CA TYR A 107 -9.04 1.31 11.84
C TYR A 107 -9.46 2.77 11.69
N MET A 108 -8.48 3.70 11.76
CA MET A 108 -8.77 5.14 11.63
C MET A 108 -9.35 5.53 10.28
N ILE A 109 -9.17 4.71 9.24
CA ILE A 109 -9.83 4.90 7.93
C ILE A 109 -11.36 4.91 8.05
N SER A 110 -11.93 4.17 8.98
CA SER A 110 -13.37 4.09 9.24
C SER A 110 -13.87 5.10 10.29
N CYS A 111 -13.00 5.96 10.80
CA CYS A 111 -13.38 7.00 11.74
C CYS A 111 -14.39 7.97 11.10
N ARG A 112 -15.51 8.23 11.78
CA ARG A 112 -16.59 9.09 11.29
C ARG A 112 -16.50 10.54 11.80
N SER A 113 -15.42 10.88 12.51
CA SER A 113 -15.19 12.25 12.97
C SER A 113 -14.81 13.15 11.81
N GLU A 114 -15.20 14.40 11.86
CA GLU A 114 -14.75 15.47 10.97
C GLU A 114 -13.21 15.69 11.01
N HIS A 115 -12.56 15.21 12.07
CA HIS A 115 -11.10 15.27 12.22
C HIS A 115 -10.37 14.12 11.49
N ARG A 116 -11.11 13.17 10.87
CA ARG A 116 -10.48 12.14 10.05
C ARG A 116 -9.88 12.76 8.81
N ALA A 117 -8.60 12.54 8.61
CA ALA A 117 -7.91 13.04 7.42
C ALA A 117 -6.77 12.10 6.99
N ALA A 118 -6.66 11.84 5.70
CA ALA A 118 -5.53 11.12 5.13
C ALA A 118 -4.41 12.11 4.78
N TYR A 119 -3.19 11.78 5.21
CA TYR A 119 -2.00 12.51 4.79
C TYR A 119 -1.78 12.35 3.28
N GLY A 120 -1.36 13.41 2.62
CA GLY A 120 -1.19 13.45 1.18
C GLY A 120 -2.48 13.51 0.39
N TRP A 121 -3.63 13.71 1.10
CA TRP A 121 -4.95 13.75 0.49
C TRP A 121 -5.83 14.88 1.05
N GLN A 122 -6.17 14.85 2.34
CA GLN A 122 -6.90 15.91 3.03
C GLN A 122 -6.00 16.82 3.86
N ARG A 123 -4.79 16.38 4.16
CA ARG A 123 -3.75 17.16 4.84
C ARG A 123 -2.39 16.83 4.24
N ASP A 124 -1.41 17.68 4.49
CA ASP A 124 -0.07 17.56 3.92
C ASP A 124 0.55 16.20 4.19
N GLY A 125 1.16 15.63 3.15
CA GLY A 125 1.81 14.33 3.12
C GLY A 125 3.33 14.39 3.03
N GLY A 126 3.93 13.28 2.66
CA GLY A 126 5.38 13.04 2.72
C GLY A 126 6.18 13.47 1.49
N HIS A 127 5.56 14.08 0.47
CA HIS A 127 6.32 14.60 -0.67
C HIS A 127 6.80 16.04 -0.43
N ALA A 128 7.50 16.23 0.70
CA ALA A 128 8.16 17.46 1.12
C ALA A 128 9.37 17.13 2.00
N ASP A 129 10.22 18.10 2.30
CA ASP A 129 11.38 17.90 3.18
C ASP A 129 10.96 17.54 4.62
N PHE A 130 9.83 18.10 5.07
CA PHE A 130 9.25 17.85 6.41
C PHE A 130 7.75 17.62 6.32
N MET A 131 7.24 16.87 7.30
CA MET A 131 5.82 16.57 7.43
C MET A 131 5.41 16.64 8.90
N LEU A 132 4.22 17.20 9.20
CA LEU A 132 3.57 17.04 10.49
C LEU A 132 2.80 15.72 10.54
N ALA A 133 2.98 14.97 11.63
CA ALA A 133 2.17 13.79 11.91
C ALA A 133 1.61 13.86 13.33
N GLU A 134 0.43 13.27 13.55
CA GLU A 134 -0.05 13.00 14.89
C GLU A 134 0.81 11.93 15.53
N GLU A 135 1.24 12.11 16.78
CA GLU A 135 2.08 11.14 17.49
C GLU A 135 1.51 9.72 17.42
N ASN A 136 0.19 9.58 17.56
CA ASN A 136 -0.52 8.30 17.54
C ASN A 136 -0.64 7.65 16.16
N THR A 137 -0.17 8.29 15.09
CA THR A 137 -0.07 7.68 13.76
C THR A 137 1.35 7.23 13.42
N CYS A 138 2.31 7.52 14.29
CA CYS A 138 3.70 7.09 14.10
C CYS A 138 3.89 5.65 14.55
N VAL A 139 4.63 4.88 13.75
CA VAL A 139 5.09 3.52 14.08
C VAL A 139 6.61 3.50 14.09
N ARG A 140 7.20 3.01 15.16
CA ARG A 140 8.66 2.95 15.32
C ARG A 140 9.28 2.06 14.26
N LEU A 141 10.27 2.58 13.54
CA LEU A 141 11.01 1.83 12.52
C LEU A 141 12.31 1.28 13.11
N PRO A 142 12.51 -0.06 13.15
CA PRO A 142 13.76 -0.68 13.61
C PRO A 142 14.97 -0.23 12.81
N ASP A 143 16.16 -0.24 13.40
CA ASP A 143 17.40 0.20 12.74
C ASP A 143 17.82 -0.68 11.56
N SER A 144 17.47 -1.97 11.61
CA SER A 144 17.69 -2.95 10.53
C SER A 144 16.81 -2.71 9.31
N VAL A 145 15.69 -1.98 9.44
CA VAL A 145 14.73 -1.71 8.37
C VAL A 145 15.01 -0.36 7.73
N SER A 146 15.16 -0.31 6.41
CA SER A 146 15.42 0.93 5.70
C SER A 146 14.22 1.88 5.69
N TYR A 147 14.44 3.17 5.46
CA TYR A 147 13.34 4.13 5.31
C TYR A 147 12.46 3.83 4.08
N ILE A 148 13.02 3.22 3.03
CA ILE A 148 12.24 2.78 1.86
C ILE A 148 11.35 1.61 2.26
N ASP A 149 11.85 0.61 2.99
CA ASP A 149 11.03 -0.48 3.51
C ASP A 149 9.84 0.06 4.32
N GLY A 150 10.11 1.02 5.22
CA GLY A 150 9.09 1.68 6.02
C GLY A 150 8.05 2.41 5.16
N ALA A 151 8.48 3.17 4.17
CA ALA A 151 7.58 3.87 3.26
C ALA A 151 6.64 2.90 2.51
N LEU A 152 7.18 1.77 2.05
CA LEU A 152 6.37 0.75 1.37
C LEU A 152 5.35 0.09 2.33
N CYS A 153 5.68 -0.03 3.62
CA CYS A 153 4.77 -0.57 4.63
C CYS A 153 3.58 0.35 4.92
N ALA A 154 3.75 1.67 4.79
CA ALA A 154 2.73 2.66 5.13
C ALA A 154 1.39 2.46 4.40
N CYS A 155 1.42 1.92 3.16
CA CYS A 155 0.20 1.63 2.39
C CYS A 155 0.28 0.28 1.67
N GLY A 156 1.10 0.13 0.63
CA GLY A 156 1.03 -1.02 -0.28
C GLY A 156 1.25 -2.38 0.41
N PHE A 157 2.30 -2.50 1.21
CA PHE A 157 2.57 -3.71 2.01
C PHE A 157 1.58 -3.86 3.16
N GLY A 158 1.20 -2.76 3.83
CA GLY A 158 0.17 -2.78 4.87
C GLY A 158 -1.16 -3.32 4.35
N THR A 159 -1.61 -2.83 3.19
CA THR A 159 -2.85 -3.26 2.54
C THR A 159 -2.83 -4.74 2.16
N ALA A 160 -1.72 -5.22 1.58
CA ALA A 160 -1.56 -6.65 1.28
C ALA A 160 -1.53 -7.49 2.56
N TYR A 161 -0.79 -7.04 3.58
CA TYR A 161 -0.70 -7.73 4.87
C TYR A 161 -2.05 -7.84 5.57
N GLU A 162 -2.85 -6.77 5.62
CA GLU A 162 -4.21 -6.77 6.15
C GLU A 162 -5.07 -7.88 5.52
N ALA A 163 -5.08 -7.95 4.19
CA ALA A 163 -5.86 -8.96 3.47
C ALA A 163 -5.38 -10.39 3.77
N LEU A 164 -4.06 -10.62 3.75
CA LEU A 164 -3.47 -11.93 4.03
C LEU A 164 -3.73 -12.37 5.48
N ARG A 165 -3.66 -11.45 6.44
CA ARG A 165 -3.99 -11.72 7.86
C ARG A 165 -5.47 -12.05 8.04
N ARG A 166 -6.37 -11.29 7.42
CA ARG A 166 -7.82 -11.55 7.50
C ARG A 166 -8.19 -12.89 6.88
N MET A 167 -7.53 -13.27 5.79
CA MET A 167 -7.68 -14.59 5.17
C MET A 167 -6.94 -15.71 5.92
N GLN A 168 -6.17 -15.41 6.98
CA GLN A 168 -5.39 -16.39 7.74
C GLN A 168 -4.45 -17.23 6.86
N VAL A 169 -3.75 -16.55 5.94
CA VAL A 169 -2.83 -17.20 5.02
C VAL A 169 -1.68 -17.86 5.77
N SER A 170 -1.31 -19.07 5.36
CA SER A 170 -0.31 -19.89 6.02
C SER A 170 0.45 -20.79 5.04
N GLY A 171 1.42 -21.56 5.55
CA GLY A 171 2.17 -22.55 4.78
C GLY A 171 1.36 -23.72 4.23
N GLN A 172 0.07 -23.84 4.57
CA GLN A 172 -0.84 -24.84 4.01
C GLN A 172 -1.51 -24.38 2.71
N ASP A 173 -1.34 -23.12 2.34
CA ASP A 173 -2.04 -22.49 1.24
C ASP A 173 -1.15 -22.36 -0.01
N ARG A 174 -1.75 -22.53 -1.18
CA ARG A 174 -1.28 -21.96 -2.45
C ARG A 174 -1.94 -20.61 -2.62
N LEU A 175 -1.18 -19.61 -3.03
CA LEU A 175 -1.65 -18.23 -3.18
C LEU A 175 -1.71 -17.86 -4.66
N LEU A 176 -2.90 -17.50 -5.13
CA LEU A 176 -3.12 -16.86 -6.43
C LEU A 176 -3.20 -15.35 -6.26
N ILE A 177 -2.46 -14.63 -7.09
CA ILE A 177 -2.44 -13.16 -7.12
C ILE A 177 -2.84 -12.70 -8.53
N THR A 178 -3.91 -11.93 -8.64
CA THR A 178 -4.29 -11.28 -9.89
C THR A 178 -3.89 -9.81 -9.87
N GLY A 179 -2.93 -9.45 -10.74
CA GLY A 179 -2.25 -8.16 -10.76
C GLY A 179 -0.92 -8.18 -9.99
N LEU A 180 0.20 -8.20 -10.73
CA LEU A 180 1.57 -8.19 -10.19
C LEU A 180 2.18 -6.77 -10.13
N GLY A 181 1.34 -5.76 -9.95
CA GLY A 181 1.77 -4.41 -9.60
C GLY A 181 2.34 -4.34 -8.17
N PRO A 182 2.63 -3.14 -7.64
CA PRO A 182 3.26 -2.98 -6.33
C PRO A 182 2.55 -3.72 -5.18
N VAL A 183 1.21 -3.72 -5.14
CA VAL A 183 0.44 -4.45 -4.11
C VAL A 183 0.51 -5.96 -4.33
N GLY A 184 0.51 -6.43 -5.58
CA GLY A 184 0.66 -7.86 -5.90
C GLY A 184 2.06 -8.39 -5.55
N LEU A 185 3.12 -7.62 -5.80
CA LEU A 185 4.48 -7.95 -5.37
C LEU A 185 4.59 -8.00 -3.83
N ALA A 186 3.92 -7.07 -3.14
CA ALA A 186 3.82 -7.09 -1.68
C ALA A 186 3.10 -8.35 -1.19
N ALA A 187 1.96 -8.71 -1.79
CA ALA A 187 1.21 -9.92 -1.44
C ALA A 187 2.05 -11.19 -1.68
N ALA A 188 2.83 -11.25 -2.76
CA ALA A 188 3.71 -12.37 -3.04
C ALA A 188 4.83 -12.50 -1.99
N MET A 189 5.53 -11.42 -1.67
CA MET A 189 6.58 -11.40 -0.66
C MET A 189 6.05 -11.80 0.72
N LEU A 190 4.97 -11.19 1.15
CA LEU A 190 4.36 -11.45 2.45
C LEU A 190 3.75 -12.85 2.52
N GLY A 191 3.16 -13.36 1.43
CA GLY A 191 2.70 -14.74 1.33
C GLY A 191 3.84 -15.73 1.58
N ARG A 192 5.02 -15.51 0.96
CA ARG A 192 6.22 -16.29 1.23
C ARG A 192 6.64 -16.24 2.69
N ALA A 193 6.69 -15.05 3.27
CA ALA A 193 7.07 -14.87 4.67
C ALA A 193 6.08 -15.52 5.65
N LEU A 194 4.81 -15.66 5.26
CA LEU A 194 3.77 -16.40 6.01
C LEU A 194 3.84 -17.92 5.79
N GLY A 195 4.78 -18.40 4.97
CA GLY A 195 5.06 -19.81 4.76
C GLY A 195 4.44 -20.40 3.48
N VAL A 196 3.79 -19.62 2.63
CA VAL A 196 3.20 -20.11 1.37
C VAL A 196 4.30 -20.71 0.47
N ASN A 197 4.13 -21.97 0.09
CA ASN A 197 5.10 -22.69 -0.75
C ASN A 197 4.89 -22.43 -2.24
N THR A 198 3.66 -22.23 -2.68
CA THR A 198 3.33 -22.02 -4.10
C THR A 198 2.60 -20.70 -4.28
N VAL A 199 3.22 -19.78 -4.99
CA VAL A 199 2.65 -18.49 -5.37
C VAL A 199 2.49 -18.42 -6.87
N ILE A 200 1.26 -18.19 -7.31
CA ILE A 200 0.88 -18.06 -8.72
C ILE A 200 0.47 -16.60 -8.95
N GLY A 201 1.04 -15.96 -9.95
CA GLY A 201 0.69 -14.59 -10.30
C GLY A 201 0.14 -14.47 -11.71
N THR A 202 -0.76 -13.53 -11.95
CA THR A 202 -1.21 -13.14 -13.29
C THR A 202 -1.12 -11.64 -13.51
N ASP A 203 -0.71 -11.20 -14.68
CA ASP A 203 -0.72 -9.79 -15.09
C ASP A 203 -0.82 -9.71 -16.63
N LEU A 204 -1.21 -8.54 -17.15
CA LEU A 204 -1.14 -8.22 -18.58
C LEU A 204 0.25 -7.72 -18.99
N SER A 205 1.06 -7.25 -18.05
CA SER A 205 2.38 -6.67 -18.28
C SER A 205 3.47 -7.74 -18.18
N GLU A 206 4.14 -8.02 -19.29
CA GLU A 206 5.30 -8.91 -19.32
C GLU A 206 6.42 -8.43 -18.40
N SER A 207 6.64 -7.10 -18.31
CA SER A 207 7.69 -6.53 -17.47
C SER A 207 7.42 -6.76 -15.98
N ARG A 208 6.16 -6.70 -15.52
CA ARG A 208 5.78 -7.00 -14.14
C ARG A 208 5.92 -8.49 -13.82
N MET A 209 5.51 -9.37 -14.74
CA MET A 209 5.71 -10.81 -14.59
C MET A 209 7.20 -11.17 -14.54
N ALA A 210 8.02 -10.55 -15.41
CA ALA A 210 9.46 -10.74 -15.42
C ALA A 210 10.09 -10.24 -14.09
N LEU A 211 9.65 -9.10 -13.57
CA LEU A 211 10.11 -8.59 -12.28
C LEU A 211 9.77 -9.55 -11.13
N ALA A 212 8.53 -10.03 -11.05
CA ALA A 212 8.10 -10.98 -10.02
C ALA A 212 8.91 -12.28 -10.06
N LYS A 213 9.20 -12.79 -11.25
CA LYS A 213 10.06 -13.98 -11.46
C LYS A 213 11.51 -13.68 -11.07
N LYS A 214 12.08 -12.56 -11.52
CA LYS A 214 13.45 -12.12 -11.19
C LYS A 214 13.66 -12.03 -9.69
N LEU A 215 12.68 -11.49 -8.97
CA LEU A 215 12.70 -11.38 -7.51
C LEU A 215 12.36 -12.69 -6.79
N LYS A 216 12.06 -13.77 -7.52
CA LYS A 216 11.68 -15.10 -6.99
C LYS A 216 10.46 -15.04 -6.07
N LEU A 217 9.54 -14.12 -6.31
CA LEU A 217 8.33 -13.94 -5.52
C LEU A 217 7.21 -14.89 -5.96
N VAL A 218 7.21 -15.32 -7.22
CA VAL A 218 6.22 -16.25 -7.80
C VAL A 218 6.89 -17.48 -8.38
N ASP A 219 6.24 -18.65 -8.25
CA ASP A 219 6.66 -19.89 -8.90
C ASP A 219 6.17 -19.95 -10.34
N HIS A 220 4.93 -19.47 -10.55
CA HIS A 220 4.30 -19.39 -11.85
C HIS A 220 3.80 -17.98 -12.10
N ALA A 221 4.02 -17.46 -13.31
CA ALA A 221 3.42 -16.21 -13.75
C ALA A 221 2.85 -16.41 -15.15
N PHE A 222 1.56 -16.15 -15.30
CA PHE A 222 0.79 -16.31 -16.51
C PHE A 222 0.23 -14.99 -17.00
N THR A 223 0.12 -14.82 -18.32
CA THR A 223 -0.61 -13.69 -18.89
C THR A 223 -2.08 -13.79 -18.45
N ALA A 224 -2.68 -12.65 -18.10
CA ALA A 224 -4.08 -12.55 -17.68
C ALA A 224 -5.01 -12.53 -18.90
N ASP A 225 -4.97 -13.61 -19.72
CA ASP A 225 -5.75 -13.83 -20.93
C ASP A 225 -6.80 -14.95 -20.72
N GLU A 226 -7.40 -15.42 -21.81
CA GLU A 226 -8.44 -16.46 -21.81
C GLU A 226 -7.91 -17.80 -21.31
N GLN A 227 -6.59 -18.07 -21.40
CA GLN A 227 -5.96 -19.31 -20.96
C GLN A 227 -5.53 -19.29 -19.49
N ALA A 228 -5.58 -18.10 -18.84
CA ALA A 228 -5.08 -17.91 -17.49
C ALA A 228 -5.69 -18.90 -16.49
N LEU A 229 -7.00 -19.11 -16.54
CA LEU A 229 -7.68 -20.05 -15.64
C LEU A 229 -7.22 -21.50 -15.86
N GLU A 230 -7.10 -21.94 -17.11
CA GLU A 230 -6.64 -23.28 -17.45
C GLU A 230 -5.20 -23.50 -16.96
N ASN A 231 -4.32 -22.52 -17.16
CA ASN A 231 -2.94 -22.55 -16.67
C ASN A 231 -2.87 -22.64 -15.14
N ILE A 232 -3.70 -21.88 -14.41
CA ILE A 232 -3.79 -21.95 -12.95
C ILE A 232 -4.27 -23.34 -12.50
N LEU A 233 -5.31 -23.86 -13.13
CA LEU A 233 -5.84 -25.19 -12.81
C LEU A 233 -4.82 -26.28 -13.15
N GLY A 234 -4.08 -26.16 -14.24
CA GLY A 234 -3.01 -27.08 -14.65
C GLY A 234 -1.94 -27.26 -13.58
N VAL A 235 -1.46 -26.17 -12.98
CA VAL A 235 -0.42 -26.21 -11.93
C VAL A 235 -0.97 -26.49 -10.52
N THR A 236 -2.30 -26.60 -10.37
CA THR A 236 -2.97 -26.89 -9.10
C THR A 236 -3.74 -28.21 -9.11
N ALA A 237 -3.38 -29.09 -10.02
CA ALA A 237 -4.05 -30.42 -10.22
C ALA A 237 -5.58 -30.29 -10.39
N GLY A 238 -6.04 -29.29 -11.12
CA GLY A 238 -7.44 -29.00 -11.42
C GLY A 238 -8.23 -28.38 -10.27
N LYS A 239 -7.62 -28.16 -9.10
CA LYS A 239 -8.37 -27.76 -7.89
C LYS A 239 -8.45 -26.24 -7.69
N GLY A 240 -7.49 -25.47 -8.19
CA GLY A 240 -7.30 -24.06 -7.86
C GLY A 240 -6.52 -23.87 -6.56
N CYS A 241 -6.43 -22.63 -6.10
CA CYS A 241 -5.66 -22.23 -4.92
C CYS A 241 -6.54 -22.13 -3.67
N GLU A 242 -5.99 -22.43 -2.51
CA GLU A 242 -6.65 -22.27 -1.22
C GLU A 242 -7.01 -20.79 -0.95
N VAL A 243 -6.13 -19.89 -1.41
CA VAL A 243 -6.28 -18.45 -1.22
C VAL A 243 -6.03 -17.73 -2.54
N SER A 244 -6.84 -16.72 -2.82
CA SER A 244 -6.61 -15.79 -3.94
C SER A 244 -6.78 -14.35 -3.50
N ILE A 245 -6.05 -13.45 -4.16
CA ILE A 245 -6.11 -12.01 -3.88
C ILE A 245 -6.10 -11.23 -5.20
N ASP A 246 -7.12 -10.37 -5.40
CA ASP A 246 -7.07 -9.39 -6.49
C ASP A 246 -6.40 -8.10 -6.02
N CYS A 247 -5.31 -7.76 -6.69
CA CYS A 247 -4.53 -6.54 -6.49
C CYS A 247 -4.66 -5.54 -7.64
N SER A 248 -5.46 -5.85 -8.64
CA SER A 248 -5.59 -5.04 -9.87
C SER A 248 -6.80 -4.10 -9.87
N GLY A 249 -7.92 -4.53 -9.28
CA GLY A 249 -9.21 -3.85 -9.32
C GLY A 249 -9.97 -4.00 -10.65
N ALA A 250 -9.40 -4.72 -11.63
CA ALA A 250 -10.05 -4.95 -12.91
C ALA A 250 -11.09 -6.06 -12.83
N ALA A 251 -12.26 -5.87 -13.48
CA ALA A 251 -13.34 -6.85 -13.45
C ALA A 251 -12.92 -8.27 -13.89
N PRO A 252 -12.17 -8.46 -14.99
CA PRO A 252 -11.72 -9.80 -15.40
C PRO A 252 -10.77 -10.43 -14.37
N ALA A 253 -9.88 -9.65 -13.77
CA ALA A 253 -8.93 -10.14 -12.77
C ALA A 253 -9.63 -10.55 -11.46
N ARG A 254 -10.63 -9.79 -11.00
CA ARG A 254 -11.48 -10.17 -9.87
C ARG A 254 -12.23 -11.48 -10.12
N LEU A 255 -12.77 -11.63 -11.33
CA LEU A 255 -13.44 -12.87 -11.72
C LEU A 255 -12.45 -14.03 -11.76
N LEU A 256 -11.26 -13.85 -12.35
CA LEU A 256 -10.21 -14.86 -12.41
C LEU A 256 -9.76 -15.28 -11.00
N ALA A 257 -9.57 -14.32 -10.08
CA ALA A 257 -9.23 -14.61 -8.68
C ALA A 257 -10.28 -15.54 -8.04
N LEU A 258 -11.57 -15.23 -8.22
CA LEU A 258 -12.67 -16.03 -7.69
C LEU A 258 -12.75 -17.42 -8.35
N GLN A 259 -12.60 -17.51 -9.66
CA GLN A 259 -12.60 -18.76 -10.41
C GLN A 259 -11.44 -19.67 -10.05
N GLY A 260 -10.25 -19.10 -9.91
CA GLY A 260 -9.01 -19.80 -9.54
C GLY A 260 -8.93 -20.19 -8.06
N THR A 261 -9.86 -19.73 -7.22
CA THR A 261 -10.00 -20.17 -5.82
C THR A 261 -10.66 -21.55 -5.79
N ARG A 262 -10.11 -22.48 -5.03
CA ARG A 262 -10.70 -23.84 -4.88
C ARG A 262 -11.98 -23.82 -4.03
N ASP A 263 -12.68 -24.95 -4.01
CA ASP A 263 -13.78 -25.17 -3.07
C ASP A 263 -13.28 -25.03 -1.62
N TRP A 264 -14.10 -24.40 -0.77
CA TRP A 264 -13.76 -24.04 0.62
C TRP A 264 -12.57 -23.07 0.73
N GLY A 265 -12.22 -22.39 -0.36
CA GLY A 265 -11.15 -21.41 -0.40
C GLY A 265 -11.57 -20.02 0.09
N ARG A 266 -10.62 -19.12 0.09
CA ARG A 266 -10.75 -17.73 0.53
C ARG A 266 -10.27 -16.80 -0.56
N CYS A 267 -11.08 -15.81 -0.93
CA CYS A 267 -10.77 -14.84 -1.97
C CYS A 267 -10.85 -13.43 -1.39
N ALA A 268 -9.87 -12.57 -1.63
CA ALA A 268 -9.93 -11.17 -1.22
C ALA A 268 -9.88 -10.23 -2.43
N TYR A 269 -10.71 -9.18 -2.40
CA TYR A 269 -10.61 -8.05 -3.31
C TYR A 269 -9.97 -6.87 -2.59
N VAL A 270 -8.81 -6.44 -3.09
CA VAL A 270 -7.98 -5.38 -2.54
C VAL A 270 -7.76 -4.27 -3.56
N GLY A 271 -7.63 -4.63 -4.84
CA GLY A 271 -7.51 -3.66 -5.93
C GLY A 271 -8.72 -2.73 -5.96
N GLU A 272 -8.50 -1.43 -5.90
CA GLU A 272 -9.57 -0.44 -5.82
C GLU A 272 -10.09 -0.04 -7.21
N GLY A 273 -11.37 0.34 -7.29
CA GLY A 273 -12.07 0.72 -8.53
C GLY A 273 -12.75 -0.45 -9.22
N GLY A 274 -13.46 -0.16 -10.30
CA GLY A 274 -14.18 -1.12 -11.13
C GLY A 274 -15.31 -1.86 -10.42
N SER A 275 -15.99 -2.71 -11.19
CA SER A 275 -17.04 -3.63 -10.72
C SER A 275 -16.67 -5.06 -11.15
N VAL A 276 -17.42 -6.06 -10.63
CA VAL A 276 -17.35 -7.42 -11.11
C VAL A 276 -18.76 -8.02 -11.06
N SER A 277 -19.12 -8.79 -12.08
CA SER A 277 -20.37 -9.53 -12.12
C SER A 277 -20.09 -11.02 -12.27
N PHE A 278 -20.76 -11.86 -11.47
CA PHE A 278 -20.61 -13.31 -11.52
C PHE A 278 -21.87 -14.04 -10.99
N GLU A 279 -22.01 -15.30 -11.35
CA GLU A 279 -23.06 -16.19 -10.83
C GLU A 279 -22.77 -16.60 -9.39
N VAL A 280 -23.56 -16.07 -8.45
CA VAL A 280 -23.36 -16.31 -7.01
C VAL A 280 -23.43 -17.78 -6.66
N SER A 281 -24.43 -18.54 -7.20
CA SER A 281 -24.57 -19.96 -6.92
C SER A 281 -23.32 -20.75 -7.35
N LYS A 282 -22.86 -20.52 -8.58
CA LYS A 282 -21.74 -21.24 -9.17
C LYS A 282 -20.40 -20.96 -8.47
N TYR A 283 -20.11 -19.69 -8.17
CA TYR A 283 -18.77 -19.28 -7.75
C TYR A 283 -18.62 -19.06 -6.24
N LEU A 284 -19.72 -18.84 -5.50
CA LEU A 284 -19.66 -18.73 -4.04
C LEU A 284 -20.36 -19.88 -3.33
N ILE A 285 -21.66 -20.13 -3.62
CA ILE A 285 -22.48 -21.07 -2.83
C ILE A 285 -21.97 -22.49 -3.05
N HIS A 286 -21.88 -22.97 -4.30
CA HIS A 286 -21.48 -24.35 -4.58
C HIS A 286 -20.01 -24.61 -4.25
N LYS A 287 -19.15 -23.61 -4.38
CA LYS A 287 -17.73 -23.68 -3.99
C LYS A 287 -17.48 -23.38 -2.51
N GLN A 288 -18.47 -22.88 -1.79
CA GLN A 288 -18.37 -22.48 -0.37
C GLN A 288 -17.20 -21.53 -0.09
N ILE A 289 -16.96 -20.57 -1.02
CA ILE A 289 -15.87 -19.61 -0.90
C ILE A 289 -16.25 -18.52 0.10
N THR A 290 -15.30 -18.14 0.96
CA THR A 290 -15.39 -16.90 1.73
C THR A 290 -14.78 -15.77 0.92
N LEU A 291 -15.59 -14.74 0.60
CA LEU A 291 -15.13 -13.54 -0.11
C LEU A 291 -14.91 -12.38 0.86
N TYR A 292 -13.71 -11.80 0.84
CA TYR A 292 -13.31 -10.68 1.68
C TYR A 292 -13.19 -9.41 0.85
N GLY A 293 -13.78 -8.30 1.30
CA GLY A 293 -13.35 -6.96 0.90
C GLY A 293 -12.27 -6.48 1.88
N SER A 294 -11.14 -6.00 1.41
CA SER A 294 -10.09 -5.47 2.27
C SER A 294 -9.59 -4.14 1.74
N TRP A 295 -9.62 -3.11 2.57
CA TRP A 295 -9.25 -1.75 2.20
C TRP A 295 -8.32 -1.14 3.24
N VAL A 296 -7.11 -0.70 2.79
CA VAL A 296 -6.08 -0.13 3.65
C VAL A 296 -5.57 -1.17 4.69
N THR A 297 -4.95 -0.73 5.75
CA THR A 297 -4.53 -1.53 6.90
C THR A 297 -4.98 -0.86 8.20
N SER A 298 -5.01 -1.59 9.29
CA SER A 298 -5.12 -0.99 10.62
C SER A 298 -3.76 -0.52 11.11
N LEU A 299 -3.75 0.47 12.02
CA LEU A 299 -2.51 0.89 12.69
C LEU A 299 -1.84 -0.28 13.41
N LYS A 300 -2.63 -1.13 14.08
CA LYS A 300 -2.14 -2.32 14.77
C LYS A 300 -1.43 -3.30 13.81
N HIS A 301 -2.03 -3.55 12.64
CA HIS A 301 -1.40 -4.45 11.68
C HIS A 301 -0.20 -3.80 10.97
N LEU A 302 -0.15 -2.47 10.89
CA LEU A 302 1.07 -1.79 10.44
C LEU A 302 2.22 -1.95 11.45
N GLU A 303 1.95 -1.80 12.75
CA GLU A 303 2.94 -2.05 13.81
C GLU A 303 3.44 -3.51 13.75
N GLU A 304 2.50 -4.46 13.67
CA GLU A 304 2.82 -5.89 13.56
C GLU A 304 3.63 -6.18 12.29
N LEU A 305 3.30 -5.56 11.16
CA LEU A 305 4.05 -5.74 9.90
C LEU A 305 5.48 -5.23 10.03
N VAL A 306 5.68 -4.03 10.57
CA VAL A 306 7.02 -3.44 10.73
C VAL A 306 7.89 -4.30 11.63
N GLU A 307 7.35 -4.81 12.75
CA GLU A 307 8.05 -5.76 13.61
C GLU A 307 8.39 -7.06 12.88
N ARG A 308 7.46 -7.57 12.08
CA ARG A 308 7.64 -8.85 11.39
C ARG A 308 8.63 -8.80 10.26
N ILE A 309 8.66 -7.73 9.45
CA ILE A 309 9.67 -7.60 8.38
C ILE A 309 11.09 -7.59 8.96
N ASP A 310 11.27 -6.95 10.12
CA ASP A 310 12.52 -7.00 10.88
C ASP A 310 12.88 -8.46 11.29
N ARG A 311 11.96 -9.13 11.99
CA ARG A 311 12.16 -10.53 12.45
C ARG A 311 12.34 -11.54 11.32
N TRP A 312 11.66 -11.34 10.18
CA TRP A 312 11.78 -12.22 9.03
C TRP A 312 13.03 -11.92 8.20
N GLY A 313 13.69 -10.80 8.43
CA GLY A 313 14.84 -10.34 7.64
C GLY A 313 14.47 -10.10 6.18
N ILE A 314 13.25 -9.64 5.89
CA ILE A 314 12.81 -9.31 4.55
C ILE A 314 12.82 -7.80 4.33
N HIS A 315 13.13 -7.41 3.08
CA HIS A 315 13.26 -6.02 2.71
C HIS A 315 12.31 -5.69 1.55
N PRO A 316 11.14 -5.09 1.83
CA PRO A 316 10.20 -4.57 0.83
C PRO A 316 10.85 -3.77 -0.29
N ASP A 317 11.94 -3.09 0.00
CA ASP A 317 12.66 -2.18 -0.89
C ASP A 317 13.18 -2.86 -2.16
N ILE A 318 13.35 -4.20 -2.17
CA ILE A 318 13.70 -4.94 -3.41
C ILE A 318 12.64 -4.82 -4.50
N THR A 319 11.40 -4.47 -4.15
CA THR A 319 10.31 -4.21 -5.09
C THR A 319 10.33 -2.78 -5.65
N SER A 320 11.18 -1.91 -5.10
CA SER A 320 11.39 -0.55 -5.58
C SER A 320 12.31 -0.55 -6.79
N THR A 321 11.78 -0.21 -7.96
CA THR A 321 12.52 -0.18 -9.22
C THR A 321 13.16 1.18 -9.52
N HIS A 322 12.63 2.25 -8.93
CA HIS A 322 13.10 3.62 -9.15
C HIS A 322 13.13 4.38 -7.83
N ARG A 323 14.21 5.14 -7.62
CA ARG A 323 14.45 6.00 -6.46
C ARG A 323 14.92 7.33 -6.98
N LEU A 324 14.11 8.36 -6.83
CA LEU A 324 14.37 9.69 -7.34
C LEU A 324 14.34 10.73 -6.21
N PRO A 325 15.13 11.79 -6.28
CA PRO A 325 15.04 12.89 -5.34
C PRO A 325 13.74 13.67 -5.53
N LEU A 326 13.30 14.43 -4.52
CA LEU A 326 12.09 15.24 -4.58
C LEU A 326 12.06 16.19 -5.81
N SER A 327 13.20 16.74 -6.20
CA SER A 327 13.34 17.59 -7.39
C SER A 327 12.97 16.91 -8.71
N GLN A 328 12.95 15.58 -8.75
CA GLN A 328 12.53 14.78 -9.89
C GLN A 328 11.13 14.15 -9.70
N ALA A 329 10.29 14.69 -8.84
CA ALA A 329 8.96 14.15 -8.58
C ALA A 329 8.10 14.06 -9.84
N ALA A 330 8.24 15.00 -10.80
CA ALA A 330 7.52 14.93 -12.07
C ALA A 330 7.87 13.66 -12.87
N GLU A 331 9.16 13.33 -12.97
CA GLU A 331 9.63 12.08 -13.60
C GLU A 331 9.14 10.85 -12.83
N ALA A 332 9.23 10.89 -11.49
CA ALA A 332 8.76 9.79 -10.64
C ALA A 332 7.27 9.48 -10.87
N TYR A 333 6.43 10.49 -10.94
CA TYR A 333 5.00 10.33 -11.22
C TYR A 333 4.73 9.83 -12.65
N GLN A 334 5.48 10.28 -13.66
CA GLN A 334 5.38 9.78 -15.04
C GLN A 334 5.74 8.29 -15.11
N LEU A 335 6.84 7.87 -14.48
CA LEU A 335 7.26 6.46 -14.39
C LEU A 335 6.19 5.60 -13.71
N ALA A 336 5.68 6.04 -12.58
CA ALA A 336 4.62 5.32 -11.86
C ALA A 336 3.33 5.23 -12.69
N ALA A 337 2.95 6.31 -13.38
CA ALA A 337 1.75 6.36 -14.24
C ALA A 337 1.87 5.48 -15.48
N GLY A 338 3.08 5.21 -15.97
CA GLY A 338 3.35 4.29 -17.09
C GLY A 338 3.00 2.84 -16.78
N GLY A 339 2.90 2.45 -15.51
CA GLY A 339 2.39 1.15 -15.10
C GLY A 339 3.27 -0.05 -15.44
N GLN A 340 4.55 0.16 -15.78
CA GLN A 340 5.50 -0.90 -16.15
C GLN A 340 6.54 -1.15 -15.05
N THR A 341 6.47 -0.42 -13.97
CA THR A 341 7.45 -0.45 -12.87
C THR A 341 6.96 -1.27 -11.68
N GLY A 342 7.87 -1.63 -10.79
CA GLY A 342 7.57 -1.92 -9.39
C GLY A 342 7.24 -0.63 -8.64
N LYS A 343 7.63 -0.52 -7.38
CA LYS A 343 7.47 0.75 -6.64
C LYS A 343 8.41 1.83 -7.15
N VAL A 344 7.91 3.06 -7.19
CA VAL A 344 8.68 4.29 -7.41
C VAL A 344 8.70 5.07 -6.10
N CYS A 345 9.88 5.43 -5.64
CA CYS A 345 10.07 6.11 -4.35
C CYS A 345 10.74 7.47 -4.54
N ILE A 346 10.23 8.47 -3.86
CA ILE A 346 10.93 9.74 -3.62
C ILE A 346 11.80 9.54 -2.40
N VAL A 347 13.09 9.87 -2.52
CA VAL A 347 14.09 9.74 -1.45
C VAL A 347 14.69 11.09 -1.11
N PHE A 348 15.05 11.27 0.16
CA PHE A 348 15.57 12.51 0.71
C PHE A 348 16.93 12.26 1.37
N GLU A 349 17.81 13.25 1.30
CA GLU A 349 19.15 13.21 1.92
C GLU A 349 19.14 13.33 3.46
#